data_aeca60540eb74a8f328d726d6c5c18cd
#
_entry.id   aeca60540eb74a8f328d726d6c5c18cd
#
_cell.length_a   1.000
_cell.length_b   1.000
_cell.length_c   1.000
_cell.angle_alpha   90.00
_cell.angle_beta   90.00
_cell.angle_gamma   90.00
#
_symmetry.space_group_name_H-M   'P 1'
#
loop_
_entity.id
_entity.type
_entity.pdbx_description
1 polymer ?
#
loop_
_entity_poly.entity_id
_entity_poly.type
_entity_poly.pdbx_seq_one_letter_code
_entity_poly.pdbx_strand_id
1 'polypeptide(L)'
;MGIIIAILFAVAMFILMNKTTLGYQLKACGANRHAARYAGIQDKRNIVLSMAIAGALAAAGASLYYLSGNTEFYWSTYQSLPDTGFNGIPVALLAANNPIGVIFTGCFMSMLDISGLQLTNLTAYNEYITDVIIAVIVYLSAFSLVIKALISGRKKKNARVAQDSKQTNLPPVDSGPAVEPEKGGDEA
;
A
#
# COMPACT_ATOMS: atom_id res chain seq x y z
N MET A 1 -13.49 20.51 12.46
CA MET A 1 -12.30 20.08 13.23
C MET A 1 -11.75 18.74 12.73
N GLY A 2 -12.59 17.70 12.48
CA GLY A 2 -12.12 16.37 12.04
C GLY A 2 -11.28 16.36 10.77
N ILE A 3 -11.61 17.17 9.76
CA ILE A 3 -10.89 17.24 8.49
C ILE A 3 -9.44 17.75 8.70
N ILE A 4 -9.24 18.74 9.56
CA ILE A 4 -7.90 19.28 9.85
C ILE A 4 -7.02 18.21 10.49
N ILE A 5 -7.58 17.44 11.44
CA ILE A 5 -6.88 16.35 12.12
C ILE A 5 -6.58 15.22 11.12
N ALA A 6 -7.52 14.87 10.24
CA ALA A 6 -7.29 13.86 9.20
C ALA A 6 -6.15 14.26 8.24
N ILE A 7 -6.10 15.53 7.82
CA ILE A 7 -5.01 16.04 6.98
C ILE A 7 -3.67 15.98 7.73
N LEU A 8 -3.66 16.34 9.01
CA LEU A 8 -2.46 16.28 9.85
C LEU A 8 -1.93 14.84 9.96
N PHE A 9 -2.81 13.86 10.20
CA PHE A 9 -2.43 12.44 10.23
C PHE A 9 -1.90 11.95 8.88
N ALA A 10 -2.53 12.36 7.77
CA ALA A 10 -2.08 11.96 6.44
C ALA A 10 -0.70 12.55 6.10
N VAL A 11 -0.44 13.82 6.46
CA VAL A 11 0.88 14.45 6.31
C VAL A 11 1.92 13.79 7.20
N ALA A 12 1.58 13.48 8.46
CA ALA A 12 2.46 12.77 9.37
C ALA A 12 2.84 11.38 8.81
N MET A 13 1.87 10.63 8.29
CA MET A 13 2.12 9.34 7.65
C MET A 13 2.94 9.47 6.37
N PHE A 14 2.71 10.50 5.58
CA PHE A 14 3.52 10.76 4.39
C PHE A 14 4.99 11.02 4.75
N ILE A 15 5.24 11.84 5.75
CA ILE A 15 6.60 12.11 6.25
C ILE A 15 7.22 10.83 6.80
N LEU A 16 6.49 10.09 7.64
CA LEU A 16 6.96 8.84 8.23
C LEU A 16 7.36 7.83 7.15
N MET A 17 6.52 7.64 6.12
CA MET A 17 6.77 6.65 5.08
C MET A 17 7.85 7.06 4.07
N ASN A 18 8.05 8.37 3.82
CA ASN A 18 8.96 8.83 2.78
C ASN A 18 10.25 9.49 3.30
N LYS A 19 10.26 9.95 4.54
CA LYS A 19 11.37 10.74 5.09
C LYS A 19 12.06 10.08 6.27
N THR A 20 11.57 8.92 6.75
CA THR A 20 12.20 8.24 7.90
C THR A 20 12.79 6.90 7.51
N THR A 21 13.79 6.46 8.27
CA THR A 21 14.41 5.13 8.14
C THR A 21 13.42 4.00 8.40
N LEU A 22 12.45 4.22 9.30
CA LEU A 22 11.36 3.28 9.56
C LEU A 22 10.50 3.06 8.32
N GLY A 23 10.10 4.13 7.63
CA GLY A 23 9.33 4.03 6.39
C GLY A 23 10.07 3.27 5.29
N TYR A 24 11.39 3.47 5.17
CA TYR A 24 12.22 2.71 4.26
C TYR A 24 12.25 1.21 4.61
N GLN A 25 12.46 0.88 5.88
CA GLN A 25 12.48 -0.51 6.35
C GLN A 25 11.13 -1.21 6.14
N LEU A 26 10.01 -0.52 6.43
CA LEU A 26 8.66 -1.03 6.21
C LEU A 26 8.40 -1.31 4.73
N LYS A 27 8.78 -0.38 3.84
CA LYS A 27 8.66 -0.56 2.38
C LYS A 27 9.54 -1.71 1.87
N ALA A 28 10.77 -1.83 2.36
CA ALA A 28 11.68 -2.90 1.99
C ALA A 28 11.13 -4.28 2.41
N CYS A 29 10.64 -4.40 3.65
CA CYS A 29 10.00 -5.61 4.14
C CYS A 29 8.73 -5.96 3.36
N GLY A 30 7.93 -4.96 2.97
CA GLY A 30 6.72 -5.14 2.18
C GLY A 30 7.00 -5.57 0.72
N ALA A 31 8.09 -5.11 0.14
CA ALA A 31 8.47 -5.45 -1.23
C ALA A 31 9.07 -6.87 -1.35
N ASN A 32 9.98 -7.21 -0.46
CA ASN A 32 10.58 -8.55 -0.40
C ASN A 32 11.15 -8.82 0.99
N ARG A 33 10.44 -9.63 1.76
CA ARG A 33 10.79 -9.98 3.13
C ARG A 33 12.14 -10.69 3.25
N HIS A 34 12.44 -11.61 2.32
CA HIS A 34 13.69 -12.36 2.34
C HIS A 34 14.88 -11.43 2.03
N ALA A 35 14.78 -10.60 1.00
CA ALA A 35 15.82 -9.65 0.67
C ALA A 35 16.10 -8.63 1.79
N ALA A 36 15.04 -8.14 2.45
CA ALA A 36 15.16 -7.23 3.60
C ALA A 36 15.92 -7.89 4.75
N ARG A 37 15.68 -9.18 5.02
CA ARG A 37 16.37 -9.95 6.05
C ARG A 37 17.85 -10.13 5.76
N TYR A 38 18.22 -10.40 4.49
CA TYR A 38 19.63 -10.46 4.07
C TYR A 38 20.33 -9.10 4.19
N ALA A 39 19.60 -8.01 4.03
CA ALA A 39 20.10 -6.65 4.27
C ALA A 39 20.20 -6.26 5.75
N GLY A 40 19.98 -7.19 6.70
CA GLY A 40 20.08 -6.95 8.14
C GLY A 40 18.85 -6.26 8.76
N ILE A 41 17.75 -6.11 8.02
CA ILE A 41 16.51 -5.51 8.52
C ILE A 41 15.75 -6.53 9.36
N GLN A 42 15.37 -6.15 10.57
CA GLN A 42 14.60 -7.00 11.49
C GLN A 42 13.13 -7.05 11.05
N ASP A 43 12.78 -8.06 10.24
CA ASP A 43 11.44 -8.25 9.68
C ASP A 43 10.34 -8.37 10.74
N LYS A 44 10.59 -9.14 11.81
CA LYS A 44 9.62 -9.36 12.90
C LYS A 44 9.24 -8.03 13.59
N ARG A 45 10.23 -7.21 13.92
CA ARG A 45 10.02 -5.91 14.56
C ARG A 45 9.23 -4.96 13.66
N ASN A 46 9.54 -4.94 12.36
CA ASN A 46 8.86 -4.09 11.41
C ASN A 46 7.40 -4.49 11.19
N ILE A 47 7.07 -5.79 11.21
CA ILE A 47 5.69 -6.27 11.15
C ILE A 47 4.89 -5.81 12.37
N VAL A 48 5.43 -6.01 13.57
CA VAL A 48 4.76 -5.56 14.80
C VAL A 48 4.56 -4.05 14.79
N LEU A 49 5.58 -3.29 14.37
CA LEU A 49 5.52 -1.83 14.31
C LEU A 49 4.46 -1.35 13.29
N SER A 50 4.37 -1.99 12.11
CA SER A 50 3.35 -1.64 11.12
C SER A 50 1.94 -1.88 11.63
N MET A 51 1.71 -3.00 12.33
CA MET A 51 0.42 -3.30 12.96
C MET A 51 0.08 -2.32 14.07
N ALA A 52 1.07 -1.94 14.91
CA ALA A 52 0.87 -0.96 15.97
C ALA A 52 0.50 0.42 15.42
N ILE A 53 1.18 0.88 14.37
CA ILE A 53 0.86 2.15 13.69
C ILE A 53 -0.52 2.10 13.07
N ALA A 54 -0.86 1.01 12.37
CA ALA A 54 -2.19 0.84 11.77
C ALA A 54 -3.31 0.83 12.82
N GLY A 55 -3.10 0.12 13.95
CA GLY A 55 -4.04 0.10 15.06
C GLY A 55 -4.21 1.47 15.72
N ALA A 56 -3.13 2.22 15.91
CA ALA A 56 -3.17 3.57 16.46
C ALA A 56 -3.96 4.54 15.56
N LEU A 57 -3.76 4.45 14.23
CA LEU A 57 -4.50 5.26 13.27
C LEU A 57 -5.98 4.88 13.22
N ALA A 58 -6.30 3.58 13.28
CA ALA A 58 -7.67 3.10 13.34
C ALA A 58 -8.38 3.59 14.62
N ALA A 59 -7.71 3.52 15.77
CA ALA A 59 -8.25 4.03 17.03
C ALA A 59 -8.47 5.55 16.99
N ALA A 60 -7.54 6.31 16.42
CA ALA A 60 -7.71 7.75 16.23
C ALA A 60 -8.89 8.07 15.29
N GLY A 61 -9.05 7.32 14.20
CA GLY A 61 -10.20 7.45 13.29
C GLY A 61 -11.53 7.15 13.99
N ALA A 62 -11.60 6.05 14.74
CA ALA A 62 -12.78 5.69 15.53
C ALA A 62 -13.11 6.76 16.59
N SER A 63 -12.09 7.29 17.27
CA SER A 63 -12.27 8.38 18.24
C SER A 63 -12.89 9.62 17.59
N LEU A 64 -12.41 10.04 16.41
CA LEU A 64 -12.97 11.17 15.68
C LEU A 64 -14.42 10.90 15.22
N TYR A 65 -14.72 9.68 14.81
CA TYR A 65 -16.05 9.28 14.38
C TYR A 65 -17.07 9.42 15.51
N TYR A 66 -16.78 8.87 16.69
CA TYR A 66 -17.69 8.94 17.84
C TYR A 66 -17.71 10.32 18.50
N LEU A 67 -16.61 11.09 18.47
CA LEU A 67 -16.57 12.45 19.02
C LEU A 67 -17.18 13.51 18.09
N SER A 68 -17.50 13.16 16.83
CA SER A 68 -18.10 14.10 15.88
C SER A 68 -19.54 14.50 16.22
N GLY A 69 -20.18 13.77 17.12
CA GLY A 69 -21.57 14.01 17.55
C GLY A 69 -22.62 13.60 16.51
N ASN A 70 -22.22 13.08 15.36
CA ASN A 70 -23.15 12.60 14.32
C ASN A 70 -23.64 11.19 14.58
N THR A 71 -22.97 10.47 15.47
CA THR A 71 -23.30 9.08 15.80
C THR A 71 -23.48 8.96 17.30
N GLU A 72 -24.67 8.61 17.74
CA GLU A 72 -24.94 8.32 19.14
C GLU A 72 -24.60 6.86 19.42
N PHE A 73 -23.78 6.66 20.44
CA PHE A 73 -23.44 5.31 20.89
C PHE A 73 -24.44 4.88 21.97
N TYR A 74 -25.37 4.01 21.59
CA TYR A 74 -26.25 3.34 22.54
C TYR A 74 -25.68 1.97 22.88
N TRP A 75 -25.57 1.68 24.17
CA TRP A 75 -25.22 0.35 24.64
C TRP A 75 -26.39 -0.60 24.34
N SER A 76 -26.28 -1.40 23.30
CA SER A 76 -27.24 -2.45 22.98
C SER A 76 -26.53 -3.80 22.88
N THR A 77 -27.31 -4.89 23.15
CA THR A 77 -26.78 -6.27 23.11
C THR A 77 -26.34 -6.70 21.70
N TYR A 78 -26.86 -6.05 20.67
CA TYR A 78 -26.53 -6.30 19.26
C TYR A 78 -25.97 -5.02 18.65
N GLN A 79 -24.64 -4.95 18.59
CA GLN A 79 -23.97 -3.89 17.83
C GLN A 79 -23.31 -4.49 16.60
N SER A 80 -23.80 -4.11 15.42
CA SER A 80 -23.07 -4.35 14.18
C SER A 80 -21.85 -3.43 14.12
N LEU A 81 -20.77 -3.93 13.51
CA LEU A 81 -19.60 -3.10 13.22
C LEU A 81 -20.01 -1.95 12.29
N PRO A 82 -19.54 -0.72 12.51
CA PRO A 82 -19.83 0.40 11.62
C PRO A 82 -19.32 0.12 10.20
N ASP A 83 -20.18 0.26 9.21
CA ASP A 83 -19.85 0.03 7.79
C ASP A 83 -18.74 0.98 7.30
N THR A 84 -18.62 2.16 7.91
CA THR A 84 -17.54 3.12 7.65
C THR A 84 -16.14 2.54 7.82
N GLY A 85 -15.96 1.55 8.71
CA GLY A 85 -14.68 0.84 8.88
C GLY A 85 -14.30 0.03 7.63
N PHE A 86 -15.27 -0.63 7.03
CA PHE A 86 -15.07 -1.41 5.81
C PHE A 86 -14.84 -0.52 4.58
N ASN A 87 -15.50 0.64 4.52
CA ASN A 87 -15.33 1.63 3.45
C ASN A 87 -13.89 2.19 3.36
N GLY A 88 -13.09 2.06 4.40
CA GLY A 88 -11.67 2.41 4.37
C GLY A 88 -10.83 1.54 3.43
N ILE A 89 -11.21 0.28 3.19
CA ILE A 89 -10.48 -0.63 2.28
C ILE A 89 -10.57 -0.15 0.83
N PRO A 90 -11.76 0.12 0.25
CA PRO A 90 -11.90 0.73 -1.06
C PRO A 90 -11.12 2.02 -1.23
N VAL A 91 -11.19 2.92 -0.24
CA VAL A 91 -10.47 4.20 -0.25
C VAL A 91 -8.97 3.99 -0.37
N ALA A 92 -8.39 3.08 0.39
CA ALA A 92 -6.96 2.78 0.34
C ALA A 92 -6.54 2.16 -1.00
N LEU A 93 -7.34 1.25 -1.56
CA LEU A 93 -7.10 0.63 -2.86
C LEU A 93 -7.17 1.65 -4.00
N LEU A 94 -8.18 2.51 -3.99
CA LEU A 94 -8.35 3.57 -5.00
C LEU A 94 -7.19 4.58 -4.96
N ALA A 95 -6.68 4.87 -3.76
CA ALA A 95 -5.49 5.71 -3.55
C ALA A 95 -4.17 5.02 -3.91
N ALA A 96 -4.17 3.75 -4.33
CA ALA A 96 -2.97 2.92 -4.53
C ALA A 96 -2.02 2.95 -3.32
N ASN A 97 -2.57 2.94 -2.12
CA ASN A 97 -1.85 3.01 -0.83
C ASN A 97 -0.97 4.26 -0.66
N ASN A 98 -1.26 5.34 -1.36
CA ASN A 98 -0.54 6.61 -1.20
C ASN A 98 -1.23 7.47 -0.13
N PRO A 99 -0.54 7.90 0.94
CA PRO A 99 -1.14 8.67 2.04
C PRO A 99 -1.82 9.98 1.59
N ILE A 100 -1.25 10.67 0.61
CA ILE A 100 -1.85 11.89 0.04
C ILE A 100 -3.07 11.52 -0.82
N GLY A 101 -2.97 10.45 -1.60
CA GLY A 101 -4.07 9.93 -2.42
C GLY A 101 -5.30 9.58 -1.57
N VAL A 102 -5.10 9.03 -0.36
CA VAL A 102 -6.19 8.67 0.56
C VAL A 102 -7.05 9.86 0.94
N ILE A 103 -6.50 11.07 1.06
CA ILE A 103 -7.29 12.28 1.36
C ILE A 103 -8.28 12.56 0.22
N PHE A 104 -7.80 12.56 -1.03
CA PHE A 104 -8.64 12.83 -2.19
C PHE A 104 -9.68 11.74 -2.42
N THR A 105 -9.27 10.48 -2.32
CA THR A 105 -10.20 9.35 -2.49
C THR A 105 -11.20 9.26 -1.34
N GLY A 106 -10.80 9.55 -0.11
CA GLY A 106 -11.71 9.62 1.03
C GLY A 106 -12.76 10.72 0.88
N CYS A 107 -12.34 11.91 0.44
CA CYS A 107 -13.26 13.00 0.15
C CYS A 107 -14.23 12.64 -0.99
N PHE A 108 -13.73 12.01 -2.06
CA PHE A 108 -14.55 11.56 -3.17
C PHE A 108 -15.59 10.50 -2.74
N MET A 109 -15.17 9.49 -1.96
CA MET A 109 -16.08 8.46 -1.45
C MET A 109 -17.14 9.04 -0.51
N SER A 110 -16.74 9.94 0.39
CA SER A 110 -17.69 10.63 1.27
C SER A 110 -18.71 11.47 0.49
N MET A 111 -18.30 12.08 -0.63
CA MET A 111 -19.22 12.79 -1.52
C MET A 111 -20.24 11.84 -2.16
N LEU A 112 -19.82 10.64 -2.54
CA LEU A 112 -20.72 9.61 -3.08
C LEU A 112 -21.73 9.14 -2.03
N ASP A 113 -21.28 8.86 -0.79
CA ASP A 113 -22.15 8.45 0.31
C ASP A 113 -23.22 9.50 0.63
N ILE A 114 -22.83 10.78 0.73
CA ILE A 114 -23.76 11.88 0.97
C ILE A 114 -24.74 12.04 -0.19
N SER A 115 -24.27 11.94 -1.43
CA SER A 115 -25.12 12.02 -2.61
C SER A 115 -26.14 10.89 -2.66
N GLY A 116 -25.72 9.69 -2.24
CA GLY A 116 -26.63 8.53 -2.15
C GLY A 116 -27.74 8.72 -1.14
N LEU A 117 -27.42 9.23 0.05
CA LEU A 117 -28.42 9.56 1.07
C LEU A 117 -29.41 10.62 0.57
N GLN A 118 -28.96 11.63 -0.14
CA GLN A 118 -29.82 12.65 -0.73
C GLN A 118 -30.73 12.09 -1.83
N LEU A 119 -30.19 11.18 -2.66
CA LEU A 119 -30.92 10.54 -3.74
C LEU A 119 -32.09 9.69 -3.19
N THR A 120 -31.84 8.97 -2.10
CA THR A 120 -32.87 8.15 -1.40
C THR A 120 -33.99 9.04 -0.86
N ASN A 121 -33.67 10.22 -0.34
CA ASN A 121 -34.67 11.14 0.20
C ASN A 121 -35.53 11.83 -0.88
N LEU A 122 -34.98 12.00 -2.09
CA LEU A 122 -35.64 12.73 -3.19
C LEU A 122 -36.33 11.81 -4.21
N THR A 123 -35.99 10.54 -4.23
CA THR A 123 -36.43 9.58 -5.25
C THR A 123 -36.86 8.26 -4.58
N ALA A 124 -37.72 7.50 -5.25
CA ALA A 124 -38.15 6.17 -4.77
C ALA A 124 -37.04 5.07 -4.90
N TYR A 125 -35.81 5.45 -5.08
CA TYR A 125 -34.69 4.52 -5.16
C TYR A 125 -34.30 4.03 -3.75
N ASN A 126 -33.84 2.79 -3.70
CA ASN A 126 -33.38 2.15 -2.48
C ASN A 126 -31.95 2.66 -2.12
N GLU A 127 -31.65 2.81 -0.84
CA GLU A 127 -30.32 3.25 -0.33
C GLU A 127 -29.15 2.38 -0.83
N TYR A 128 -29.40 1.12 -1.14
CA TYR A 128 -28.39 0.16 -1.63
C TYR A 128 -27.86 0.48 -3.04
N ILE A 129 -28.47 1.38 -3.80
CA ILE A 129 -27.96 1.78 -5.12
C ILE A 129 -26.58 2.42 -5.02
N THR A 130 -26.33 3.21 -4.01
CA THR A 130 -25.04 3.86 -3.78
C THR A 130 -23.95 2.84 -3.50
N ASP A 131 -24.26 1.81 -2.70
CA ASP A 131 -23.33 0.73 -2.39
C ASP A 131 -22.93 -0.04 -3.66
N VAL A 132 -23.89 -0.27 -4.56
CA VAL A 132 -23.62 -0.89 -5.86
C VAL A 132 -22.69 -0.03 -6.72
N ILE A 133 -22.90 1.29 -6.77
CA ILE A 133 -22.04 2.22 -7.50
C ILE A 133 -20.62 2.21 -6.93
N ILE A 134 -20.49 2.28 -5.60
CA ILE A 134 -19.20 2.20 -4.91
C ILE A 134 -18.51 0.86 -5.22
N ALA A 135 -19.23 -0.25 -5.14
CA ALA A 135 -18.69 -1.58 -5.46
C ALA A 135 -18.16 -1.67 -6.89
N VAL A 136 -18.87 -1.12 -7.87
CA VAL A 136 -18.44 -1.08 -9.27
C VAL A 136 -17.17 -0.23 -9.44
N ILE A 137 -17.11 0.95 -8.82
CA ILE A 137 -15.93 1.83 -8.86
C ILE A 137 -14.70 1.11 -8.27
N VAL A 138 -14.86 0.45 -7.12
CA VAL A 138 -13.81 -0.32 -6.48
C VAL A 138 -13.33 -1.47 -7.34
N TYR A 139 -14.26 -2.21 -7.94
CA TYR A 139 -13.95 -3.30 -8.85
C TYR A 139 -13.14 -2.84 -10.07
N LEU A 140 -13.56 -1.76 -10.72
CA LEU A 140 -12.84 -1.18 -11.85
C LEU A 140 -11.47 -0.64 -11.44
N SER A 141 -11.35 -0.07 -10.25
CA SER A 141 -10.06 0.36 -9.69
C SER A 141 -9.11 -0.81 -9.46
N ALA A 142 -9.60 -1.90 -8.85
CA ALA A 142 -8.82 -3.11 -8.64
C ALA A 142 -8.34 -3.71 -9.98
N PHE A 143 -9.22 -3.72 -11.00
CA PHE A 143 -8.88 -4.19 -12.34
C PHE A 143 -7.78 -3.33 -12.99
N SER A 144 -7.83 -2.01 -12.81
CA SER A 144 -6.77 -1.08 -13.26
C SER A 144 -5.41 -1.41 -12.65
N LEU A 145 -5.36 -1.79 -11.35
CA LEU A 145 -4.12 -2.21 -10.69
C LEU A 145 -3.57 -3.51 -11.28
N VAL A 146 -4.43 -4.47 -11.59
CA VAL A 146 -4.04 -5.73 -12.24
C VAL A 146 -3.45 -5.47 -13.63
N ILE A 147 -4.09 -4.60 -14.42
CA ILE A 147 -3.58 -4.23 -15.75
C ILE A 147 -2.19 -3.57 -15.63
N LYS A 148 -2.02 -2.63 -14.69
CA LYS A 148 -0.70 -2.00 -14.44
C LYS A 148 0.36 -3.03 -14.05
N ALA A 149 0.02 -4.00 -13.21
CA ALA A 149 0.92 -5.07 -12.79
C ALA A 149 1.34 -5.96 -13.98
N LEU A 150 0.40 -6.31 -14.85
CA LEU A 150 0.65 -7.11 -16.06
C LEU A 150 1.55 -6.37 -17.06
N ILE A 151 1.27 -5.09 -17.33
CA ILE A 151 2.06 -4.26 -18.24
C ILE A 151 3.47 -4.05 -17.69
N SER A 152 3.59 -3.77 -16.39
CA SER A 152 4.88 -3.59 -15.71
C SER A 152 5.70 -4.88 -15.70
N GLY A 153 5.06 -6.03 -15.53
CA GLY A 153 5.70 -7.35 -15.60
C GLY A 153 6.28 -7.63 -16.98
N ARG A 154 5.55 -7.30 -18.04
CA ARG A 154 6.03 -7.43 -19.44
C ARG A 154 7.23 -6.51 -19.72
N LYS A 155 7.20 -5.27 -19.25
CA LYS A 155 8.29 -4.31 -19.46
C LYS A 155 9.58 -4.76 -18.75
N LYS A 156 9.47 -5.36 -17.57
CA LYS A 156 10.60 -5.90 -16.81
C LYS A 156 11.20 -7.15 -17.47
N LYS A 157 10.37 -8.00 -18.07
CA LYS A 157 10.81 -9.18 -18.82
C LYS A 157 11.56 -8.78 -20.10
N ASN A 158 11.04 -7.81 -20.85
CA ASN A 158 11.70 -7.32 -22.06
C ASN A 158 13.04 -6.60 -21.76
N ALA A 159 13.13 -5.87 -20.65
CA ALA A 159 14.37 -5.25 -20.22
C ALA A 159 15.45 -6.28 -19.84
N ARG A 160 15.07 -7.39 -19.20
CA ARG A 160 16.00 -8.49 -18.88
C ARG A 160 16.48 -9.21 -20.13
N VAL A 161 15.59 -9.50 -21.09
CA VAL A 161 15.97 -10.11 -22.38
C VAL A 161 16.90 -9.21 -23.16
N ALA A 162 16.69 -7.88 -23.14
CA ALA A 162 17.57 -6.91 -23.80
C ALA A 162 18.94 -6.76 -23.11
N GLN A 163 19.03 -6.99 -21.80
CA GLN A 163 20.31 -7.04 -21.09
C GLN A 163 21.09 -8.32 -21.36
N ASP A 164 20.38 -9.45 -21.38
CA ASP A 164 21.00 -10.77 -21.68
C ASP A 164 21.56 -10.82 -23.10
N SER A 165 20.82 -10.27 -24.08
CA SER A 165 21.31 -10.17 -25.46
C SER A 165 22.53 -9.23 -25.63
N LYS A 166 22.64 -8.20 -24.76
CA LYS A 166 23.84 -7.33 -24.75
C LYS A 166 25.06 -8.01 -24.12
N GLN A 167 24.86 -8.84 -23.10
CA GLN A 167 25.95 -9.60 -22.49
C GLN A 167 26.48 -10.72 -23.40
N THR A 168 25.60 -11.33 -24.18
CA THR A 168 26.01 -12.38 -25.17
C THR A 168 26.82 -11.81 -26.33
N ASN A 169 26.75 -10.51 -26.61
CA ASN A 169 27.51 -9.83 -27.65
C ASN A 169 28.81 -9.14 -27.15
N LEU A 170 29.22 -9.36 -25.89
CA LEU A 170 30.56 -8.95 -25.48
C LEU A 170 31.59 -9.94 -26.08
N PRO A 171 32.69 -9.43 -26.67
CA PRO A 171 33.76 -10.32 -27.09
C PRO A 171 34.30 -11.12 -25.89
N PRO A 172 34.76 -12.37 -26.11
CA PRO A 172 35.26 -13.18 -25.02
C PRO A 172 36.39 -12.42 -24.33
N VAL A 173 36.25 -12.28 -23.01
CA VAL A 173 37.33 -11.73 -22.17
C VAL A 173 38.51 -12.65 -22.37
N ASP A 174 39.58 -12.10 -23.01
CA ASP A 174 40.85 -12.75 -23.19
C ASP A 174 41.33 -13.23 -21.80
N SER A 175 41.24 -14.52 -21.59
CA SER A 175 41.80 -15.17 -20.42
C SER A 175 43.30 -15.10 -20.58
N GLY A 176 43.93 -14.07 -20.03
CA GLY A 176 45.37 -13.96 -19.94
C GLY A 176 46.00 -15.26 -19.45
N PRO A 177 47.26 -15.50 -19.81
CA PRO A 177 47.91 -16.81 -19.67
C PRO A 177 47.82 -17.34 -18.26
N ALA A 178 47.41 -18.61 -18.17
CA ALA A 178 47.37 -19.37 -16.93
C ALA A 178 48.74 -19.29 -16.25
N VAL A 179 48.77 -18.79 -15.03
CA VAL A 179 49.94 -18.87 -14.18
C VAL A 179 50.16 -20.35 -13.88
N GLU A 180 51.20 -20.94 -14.48
CA GLU A 180 51.67 -22.29 -14.17
C GLU A 180 51.96 -22.39 -12.66
N PRO A 181 51.56 -23.46 -11.98
CA PRO A 181 51.97 -23.68 -10.61
C PRO A 181 53.47 -24.04 -10.58
N GLU A 182 54.27 -23.16 -9.99
CA GLU A 182 55.66 -23.37 -9.69
C GLU A 182 55.81 -24.63 -8.83
N LYS A 183 56.42 -25.67 -9.43
CA LYS A 183 56.86 -26.85 -8.74
C LYS A 183 57.97 -26.46 -7.77
N GLY A 184 57.65 -26.36 -6.49
CA GLY A 184 58.64 -26.35 -5.42
C GLY A 184 59.40 -27.66 -5.45
N GLY A 185 60.68 -27.59 -5.76
CA GLY A 185 61.60 -28.72 -5.69
C GLY A 185 61.83 -29.13 -4.24
N ASP A 186 61.82 -30.41 -4.07
CA ASP A 186 62.50 -31.11 -2.96
C ASP A 186 63.97 -30.76 -3.00
N GLU A 187 64.57 -30.44 -1.86
CA GLU A 187 65.91 -30.88 -1.49
C GLU A 187 66.23 -30.54 -0.03
N ALA A 188 66.62 -31.58 0.70
CA ALA A 188 67.42 -31.72 1.90
C ALA A 188 66.69 -31.50 3.25
#